data_a1fd5f4f4b771dd804a2f7e5939293c5
#
_entry.id   a1fd5f4f4b771dd804a2f7e5939293c5
#
_cell.length_a   1.000
_cell.length_b   1.000
_cell.length_c   1.000
_cell.angle_alpha   90.00
_cell.angle_beta   90.00
_cell.angle_gamma   90.00
#
_symmetry.space_group_name_H-M   'P 1'
#
loop_
_entity.id
_entity.type
_entity.pdbx_description
1 polymer ?
#
loop_
_entity_poly.entity_id
_entity_poly.type
_entity_poly.pdbx_seq_one_letter_code
_entity_poly.pdbx_strand_id
1 'polypeptide(L)'
;MRKILTAIACAALMSTAIAADMATPDEAKALSQKAQAAVNDMGSEKAFAVFSEADGGFQDMDLYVFCMDMEGKMLSHAKKPELVGKNLLDFNKYGDELFKQMVAVAKESSEGWVDYKWPYPGSEEIKEKTSYIMTNNEQFFCGVGAYK
;
A
#
# COMPACT_ATOMS: atom_id res chain seq x y z
N MET A 1 -35.36 0.12 62.22
CA MET A 1 -35.13 -0.62 60.96
C MET A 1 -34.63 0.30 59.87
N ARG A 2 -33.36 0.35 59.66
CA ARG A 2 -32.76 1.17 58.58
C ARG A 2 -32.45 0.23 57.41
N LYS A 3 -33.14 0.43 56.29
CA LYS A 3 -32.86 -0.28 55.03
C LYS A 3 -31.75 0.48 54.30
N ILE A 4 -30.59 -0.15 54.19
CA ILE A 4 -29.48 0.34 53.40
C ILE A 4 -29.70 -0.14 51.96
N LEU A 5 -30.01 0.78 51.04
CA LEU A 5 -29.99 0.50 49.60
C LEU A 5 -28.54 0.64 49.10
N THR A 6 -27.98 -0.50 48.74
CA THR A 6 -26.68 -0.54 48.06
C THR A 6 -26.93 -0.31 46.56
N ALA A 7 -26.56 0.86 46.05
CA ALA A 7 -26.54 1.16 44.63
C ALA A 7 -25.30 0.53 44.01
N ILE A 8 -25.48 -0.46 43.17
CA ILE A 8 -24.42 -1.04 42.34
C ILE A 8 -24.29 -0.15 41.13
N ALA A 9 -23.20 0.63 41.08
CA ALA A 9 -22.81 1.38 39.90
C ALA A 9 -22.15 0.42 38.91
N CYS A 10 -22.88 0.06 37.83
CA CYS A 10 -22.29 -0.59 36.66
C CYS A 10 -21.41 0.44 35.89
N ALA A 11 -20.10 0.38 36.09
CA ALA A 11 -19.17 1.10 35.23
C ALA A 11 -19.12 0.37 33.87
N ALA A 12 -19.78 0.93 32.87
CA ALA A 12 -19.63 0.50 31.48
C ALA A 12 -18.22 0.89 31.02
N LEU A 13 -17.33 -0.09 30.90
CA LEU A 13 -16.05 0.04 30.21
C LEU A 13 -16.36 0.26 28.72
N MET A 14 -16.38 1.53 28.30
CA MET A 14 -16.35 1.86 26.88
C MET A 14 -14.96 1.47 26.36
N SER A 15 -14.88 0.32 25.72
CA SER A 15 -13.73 -0.06 24.90
C SER A 15 -13.69 0.90 23.72
N THR A 16 -12.86 1.94 23.79
CA THR A 16 -12.51 2.73 22.61
C THR A 16 -11.69 1.83 21.71
N ALA A 17 -12.33 1.24 20.69
CA ALA A 17 -11.61 0.62 19.61
C ALA A 17 -10.78 1.76 18.96
N ILE A 18 -9.47 1.73 19.18
CA ILE A 18 -8.52 2.56 18.44
C ILE A 18 -8.59 2.01 17.02
N ALA A 19 -9.28 2.71 16.11
CA ALA A 19 -9.17 2.43 14.69
C ALA A 19 -7.69 2.56 14.34
N ALA A 20 -7.08 1.51 13.77
CA ALA A 20 -5.72 1.62 13.25
C ALA A 20 -5.72 2.80 12.26
N ASP A 21 -4.85 3.78 12.47
CA ASP A 21 -4.74 4.93 11.59
C ASP A 21 -4.35 4.42 10.19
N MET A 22 -5.28 4.52 9.25
CA MET A 22 -5.04 4.26 7.85
C MET A 22 -4.45 5.52 7.22
N ALA A 23 -3.45 5.34 6.38
CA ALA A 23 -2.86 6.44 5.63
C ALA A 23 -3.85 7.01 4.61
N THR A 24 -3.70 8.28 4.33
CA THR A 24 -4.51 9.02 3.36
C THR A 24 -3.96 8.87 1.93
N PRO A 25 -4.78 9.11 0.89
CA PRO A 25 -4.29 9.17 -0.49
C PRO A 25 -3.16 10.21 -0.69
N ASP A 26 -3.22 11.36 -0.02
CA ASP A 26 -2.16 12.38 -0.13
C ASP A 26 -0.83 11.89 0.43
N GLU A 27 -0.84 11.16 1.54
CA GLU A 27 0.36 10.52 2.10
C GLU A 27 0.90 9.42 1.17
N ALA A 28 0.02 8.63 0.56
CA ALA A 28 0.41 7.62 -0.43
C ALA A 28 1.07 8.27 -1.66
N LYS A 29 0.50 9.37 -2.18
CA LYS A 29 1.09 10.12 -3.29
C LYS A 29 2.45 10.70 -2.93
N ALA A 30 2.59 11.31 -1.76
CA ALA A 30 3.86 11.85 -1.29
C ALA A 30 4.94 10.77 -1.19
N LEU A 31 4.60 9.59 -0.67
CA LEU A 31 5.54 8.48 -0.58
C LEU A 31 5.86 7.90 -1.96
N SER A 32 4.92 7.87 -2.90
CA SER A 32 5.18 7.47 -4.30
C SER A 32 6.17 8.40 -4.99
N GLN A 33 6.03 9.71 -4.81
CA GLN A 33 6.98 10.71 -5.31
C GLN A 33 8.38 10.54 -4.70
N LYS A 34 8.45 10.28 -3.39
CA LYS A 34 9.70 9.97 -2.70
C LYS A 34 10.35 8.70 -3.24
N ALA A 35 9.57 7.66 -3.53
CA ALA A 35 10.06 6.41 -4.10
C ALA A 35 10.62 6.61 -5.52
N GLN A 36 9.94 7.38 -6.36
CA GLN A 36 10.44 7.75 -7.69
C GLN A 36 11.79 8.47 -7.59
N ALA A 37 11.89 9.47 -6.73
CA ALA A 37 13.15 10.21 -6.51
C ALA A 37 14.26 9.26 -6.04
N ALA A 38 13.98 8.34 -5.13
CA ALA A 38 14.95 7.36 -4.65
C ALA A 38 15.50 6.46 -5.76
N VAL A 39 14.63 5.96 -6.66
CA VAL A 39 15.07 5.18 -7.82
C VAL A 39 15.96 6.03 -8.74
N ASN A 40 15.54 7.26 -9.03
CA ASN A 40 16.29 8.17 -9.90
C ASN A 40 17.67 8.55 -9.33
N ASP A 41 17.77 8.67 -8.00
CA ASP A 41 18.99 9.12 -7.31
C ASP A 41 19.99 7.99 -7.04
N MET A 42 19.49 6.82 -6.59
CA MET A 42 20.37 5.74 -6.12
C MET A 42 20.33 4.46 -6.97
N GLY A 43 19.46 4.40 -7.96
CA GLY A 43 19.23 3.22 -8.81
C GLY A 43 18.29 2.19 -8.17
N SER A 44 17.69 1.34 -9.02
CA SER A 44 16.66 0.38 -8.61
C SER A 44 17.15 -0.61 -7.56
N GLU A 45 18.35 -1.17 -7.71
CA GLU A 45 18.87 -2.19 -6.78
C GLU A 45 18.91 -1.69 -5.33
N LYS A 46 19.46 -0.49 -5.11
CA LYS A 46 19.54 0.12 -3.78
C LYS A 46 18.16 0.57 -3.29
N ALA A 47 17.36 1.14 -4.18
CA ALA A 47 16.02 1.60 -3.84
C ALA A 47 15.13 0.43 -3.38
N PHE A 48 15.14 -0.71 -4.08
CA PHE A 48 14.35 -1.89 -3.70
C PHE A 48 14.77 -2.46 -2.34
N ALA A 49 16.07 -2.46 -2.03
CA ALA A 49 16.56 -2.86 -0.72
C ALA A 49 15.97 -1.97 0.39
N VAL A 50 16.05 -0.65 0.22
CA VAL A 50 15.54 0.32 1.20
C VAL A 50 14.00 0.27 1.31
N PHE A 51 13.27 0.05 0.21
CA PHE A 51 11.81 -0.10 0.24
C PHE A 51 11.34 -1.30 1.06
N SER A 52 12.16 -2.35 1.11
CA SER A 52 11.86 -3.59 1.84
C SER A 52 12.22 -3.53 3.33
N GLU A 53 13.02 -2.55 3.75
CA GLU A 53 13.40 -2.34 5.15
C GLU A 53 12.29 -1.61 5.91
N ALA A 54 11.89 -2.16 7.07
CA ALA A 54 10.81 -1.56 7.88
C ALA A 54 11.15 -0.15 8.38
N ASP A 55 12.42 0.12 8.64
CA ASP A 55 12.96 1.41 9.08
C ASP A 55 13.67 2.21 7.97
N GLY A 56 13.52 1.77 6.72
CA GLY A 56 14.10 2.42 5.53
C GLY A 56 13.45 3.75 5.16
N GLY A 57 12.35 4.14 5.83
CA GLY A 57 11.64 5.38 5.58
C GLY A 57 10.65 5.32 4.40
N PHE A 58 10.31 4.11 3.92
CA PHE A 58 9.35 3.86 2.83
C PHE A 58 8.18 2.96 3.24
N GLN A 59 8.05 2.69 4.52
CA GLN A 59 6.92 2.01 5.13
C GLN A 59 6.45 2.84 6.32
N ASP A 60 5.20 3.26 6.29
CA ASP A 60 4.58 4.03 7.37
C ASP A 60 3.09 3.70 7.44
N MET A 61 2.59 3.40 8.64
CA MET A 61 1.23 2.90 8.84
C MET A 61 0.96 1.68 7.93
N ASP A 62 0.02 1.77 7.02
CA ASP A 62 -0.29 0.74 6.02
C ASP A 62 0.29 1.02 4.62
N LEU A 63 1.12 2.08 4.50
CA LEU A 63 1.82 2.42 3.25
C LEU A 63 3.04 1.54 3.04
N TYR A 64 3.25 1.14 1.80
CA TYR A 64 4.45 0.47 1.33
C TYR A 64 4.62 0.65 -0.18
N VAL A 65 5.85 0.46 -0.67
CA VAL A 65 6.18 0.59 -2.09
C VAL A 65 6.13 -0.79 -2.78
N PHE A 66 5.57 -0.81 -3.97
CA PHE A 66 5.74 -1.91 -4.93
C PHE A 66 6.22 -1.33 -6.28
N CYS A 67 6.95 -2.13 -7.05
CA CYS A 67 7.45 -1.72 -8.36
C CYS A 67 7.23 -2.83 -9.38
N MET A 68 6.90 -2.45 -10.62
CA MET A 68 6.58 -3.35 -11.71
C MET A 68 7.14 -2.81 -13.03
N ASP A 69 7.59 -3.71 -13.92
CA ASP A 69 7.98 -3.29 -15.27
C ASP A 69 6.75 -3.07 -16.18
N MET A 70 7.00 -2.57 -17.38
CA MET A 70 5.95 -2.24 -18.33
C MET A 70 5.30 -3.48 -18.99
N GLU A 71 5.82 -4.67 -18.73
CA GLU A 71 5.29 -5.96 -19.19
C GLU A 71 4.52 -6.71 -18.10
N GLY A 72 4.39 -6.10 -16.89
CA GLY A 72 3.63 -6.67 -15.78
C GLY A 72 4.41 -7.60 -14.85
N LYS A 73 5.74 -7.61 -14.94
CA LYS A 73 6.59 -8.37 -14.01
C LYS A 73 6.82 -7.57 -12.73
N MET A 74 6.53 -8.19 -11.59
CA MET A 74 6.81 -7.58 -10.28
C MET A 74 8.32 -7.51 -10.03
N LEU A 75 8.84 -6.33 -9.78
CA LEU A 75 10.26 -6.07 -9.53
C LEU A 75 10.56 -5.95 -8.03
N SER A 76 9.64 -5.38 -7.26
CA SER A 76 9.77 -5.21 -5.81
C SER A 76 8.40 -5.14 -5.17
N HIS A 77 8.23 -5.74 -3.98
CA HIS A 77 7.00 -5.63 -3.20
C HIS A 77 7.32 -5.81 -1.71
N ALA A 78 7.22 -4.74 -0.93
CA ALA A 78 7.67 -4.73 0.46
C ALA A 78 6.91 -5.70 1.38
N LYS A 79 5.63 -6.00 1.09
CA LYS A 79 4.78 -6.87 1.93
C LYS A 79 4.56 -8.28 1.37
N LYS A 80 4.84 -8.49 0.07
CA LYS A 80 4.64 -9.78 -0.62
C LYS A 80 5.84 -10.09 -1.51
N PRO A 81 7.02 -10.35 -0.91
CA PRO A 81 8.24 -10.63 -1.69
C PRO A 81 8.12 -11.87 -2.58
N GLU A 82 7.18 -12.78 -2.27
CA GLU A 82 6.88 -13.95 -3.09
C GLU A 82 6.30 -13.63 -4.49
N LEU A 83 5.86 -12.38 -4.71
CA LEU A 83 5.38 -11.91 -6.01
C LEU A 83 6.53 -11.48 -6.93
N VAL A 84 7.70 -11.16 -6.38
CA VAL A 84 8.84 -10.67 -7.16
C VAL A 84 9.27 -11.71 -8.20
N GLY A 85 9.47 -11.27 -9.44
CA GLY A 85 9.82 -12.09 -10.57
C GLY A 85 8.65 -12.71 -11.32
N LYS A 86 7.43 -12.64 -10.80
CA LYS A 86 6.23 -13.15 -11.46
C LYS A 86 5.64 -12.11 -12.42
N ASN A 87 5.18 -12.59 -13.58
CA ASN A 87 4.35 -11.76 -14.45
C ASN A 87 2.90 -11.80 -13.92
N LEU A 88 2.37 -10.64 -13.58
CA LEU A 88 1.04 -10.49 -12.98
C LEU A 88 0.09 -9.69 -13.88
N LEU A 89 0.44 -9.50 -15.17
CA LEU A 89 -0.36 -8.68 -16.07
C LEU A 89 -1.82 -9.15 -16.14
N ASP A 90 -2.04 -10.47 -16.20
CA ASP A 90 -3.37 -11.09 -16.28
C ASP A 90 -3.96 -11.47 -14.90
N PHE A 91 -3.37 -10.98 -13.82
CA PHE A 91 -3.88 -11.25 -12.47
C PHE A 91 -5.26 -10.61 -12.28
N ASN A 92 -6.25 -11.43 -11.89
CA ASN A 92 -7.63 -11.00 -11.69
C ASN A 92 -8.32 -11.64 -10.48
N LYS A 93 -7.54 -12.13 -9.54
CA LYS A 93 -8.02 -12.90 -8.37
C LYS A 93 -9.12 -12.17 -7.57
N TYR A 94 -9.08 -10.84 -7.55
CA TYR A 94 -10.00 -10.01 -6.77
C TYR A 94 -11.09 -9.33 -7.62
N GLY A 95 -11.22 -9.76 -8.89
CA GLY A 95 -12.31 -9.33 -9.78
C GLY A 95 -12.01 -8.07 -10.59
N ASP A 96 -10.76 -7.61 -10.60
CA ASP A 96 -10.28 -6.49 -11.40
C ASP A 96 -8.97 -6.84 -12.11
N GLU A 97 -8.64 -6.11 -13.17
CA GLU A 97 -7.40 -6.26 -13.93
C GLU A 97 -6.38 -5.19 -13.49
N LEU A 98 -6.14 -5.11 -12.19
CA LEU A 98 -5.39 -4.03 -11.56
C LEU A 98 -4.02 -3.74 -12.20
N PHE A 99 -3.25 -4.76 -12.53
CA PHE A 99 -1.92 -4.54 -13.09
C PHE A 99 -1.94 -4.11 -14.55
N LYS A 100 -2.92 -4.56 -15.34
CA LYS A 100 -3.16 -4.01 -16.69
C LYS A 100 -3.50 -2.51 -16.63
N GLN A 101 -4.34 -2.11 -15.68
CA GLN A 101 -4.68 -0.70 -15.48
C GLN A 101 -3.46 0.12 -15.08
N MET A 102 -2.64 -0.39 -14.15
CA MET A 102 -1.41 0.28 -13.73
C MET A 102 -0.40 0.44 -14.88
N VAL A 103 -0.18 -0.61 -15.66
CA VAL A 103 0.71 -0.58 -16.83
C VAL A 103 0.18 0.41 -17.88
N ALA A 104 -1.13 0.44 -18.11
CA ALA A 104 -1.75 1.40 -19.04
C ALA A 104 -1.52 2.84 -18.59
N VAL A 105 -1.78 3.16 -17.31
CA VAL A 105 -1.53 4.50 -16.76
C VAL A 105 -0.04 4.88 -16.86
N ALA A 106 0.87 3.96 -16.54
CA ALA A 106 2.31 4.19 -16.64
C ALA A 106 2.76 4.50 -18.07
N LYS A 107 2.23 3.77 -19.07
CA LYS A 107 2.56 3.96 -20.48
C LYS A 107 1.94 5.22 -21.09
N GLU A 108 0.70 5.53 -20.74
CA GLU A 108 -0.07 6.62 -21.35
C GLU A 108 0.18 7.98 -20.71
N SER A 109 0.35 8.01 -19.39
CA SER A 109 0.37 9.25 -18.59
C SER A 109 1.61 9.40 -17.71
N SER A 110 2.47 8.40 -17.64
CA SER A 110 3.66 8.31 -16.76
C SER A 110 3.34 8.26 -15.27
N GLU A 111 2.21 8.79 -14.83
CA GLU A 111 1.74 8.77 -13.44
C GLU A 111 0.22 8.85 -13.35
N GLY A 112 -0.35 8.42 -12.25
CA GLY A 112 -1.77 8.52 -12.00
C GLY A 112 -2.28 7.58 -10.91
N TRP A 113 -3.57 7.71 -10.61
CA TRP A 113 -4.28 6.89 -9.65
C TRP A 113 -4.90 5.66 -10.31
N VAL A 114 -4.82 4.53 -9.59
CA VAL A 114 -5.52 3.28 -9.96
C VAL A 114 -6.25 2.75 -8.74
N ASP A 115 -7.54 2.52 -8.89
CA ASP A 115 -8.41 1.93 -7.86
C ASP A 115 -8.52 0.41 -8.09
N TYR A 116 -8.39 -0.37 -7.02
CA TYR A 116 -8.43 -1.83 -7.07
C TYR A 116 -8.67 -2.44 -5.69
N LYS A 117 -8.76 -3.75 -5.62
CA LYS A 117 -8.88 -4.51 -4.38
C LYS A 117 -7.58 -5.25 -4.07
N TRP A 118 -7.16 -5.20 -2.81
CA TRP A 118 -5.92 -5.84 -2.36
C TRP A 118 -6.01 -6.26 -0.89
N PRO A 119 -5.33 -7.36 -0.49
CA PRO A 119 -5.27 -7.74 0.93
C PRO A 119 -4.64 -6.65 1.78
N TYR A 120 -5.27 -6.37 2.93
CA TYR A 120 -4.71 -5.44 3.90
C TYR A 120 -3.44 -6.03 4.52
N PRO A 121 -2.35 -5.26 4.71
CA PRO A 121 -1.09 -5.76 5.27
C PRO A 121 -1.29 -6.49 6.60
N GLY A 122 -0.70 -7.68 6.72
CA GLY A 122 -0.80 -8.52 7.91
C GLY A 122 -2.15 -9.25 8.06
N SER A 123 -3.01 -9.21 7.05
CA SER A 123 -4.31 -9.91 7.05
C SER A 123 -4.65 -10.50 5.68
N GLU A 124 -5.66 -11.38 5.64
CA GLU A 124 -6.27 -11.90 4.41
C GLU A 124 -7.49 -11.08 3.96
N GLU A 125 -7.83 -10.01 4.69
CA GLU A 125 -8.98 -9.17 4.40
C GLU A 125 -8.76 -8.35 3.13
N ILE A 126 -9.63 -8.55 2.13
CA ILE A 126 -9.59 -7.79 0.87
C ILE A 126 -10.31 -6.46 1.07
N LYS A 127 -9.58 -5.37 0.87
CA LYS A 127 -10.09 -4.00 0.96
C LYS A 127 -9.93 -3.25 -0.35
N GLU A 128 -10.77 -2.25 -0.52
CA GLU A 128 -10.57 -1.27 -1.59
C GLU A 128 -9.32 -0.44 -1.32
N LYS A 129 -8.55 -0.19 -2.37
CA LYS A 129 -7.28 0.53 -2.33
C LYS A 129 -7.17 1.46 -3.52
N THR A 130 -6.54 2.61 -3.34
CA THR A 130 -6.12 3.48 -4.43
C THR A 130 -4.62 3.68 -4.37
N SER A 131 -3.92 3.42 -5.48
CA SER A 131 -2.48 3.62 -5.56
C SER A 131 -2.13 4.72 -6.54
N TYR A 132 -1.20 5.58 -6.13
CA TYR A 132 -0.55 6.51 -7.04
C TYR A 132 0.71 5.85 -7.60
N ILE A 133 0.77 5.69 -8.91
CA ILE A 133 1.91 5.11 -9.62
C ILE A 133 2.68 6.19 -10.35
N MET A 134 4.00 6.04 -10.44
CA MET A 134 4.90 6.96 -11.13
C MET A 134 6.00 6.19 -11.85
N THR A 135 6.18 6.51 -13.12
CA THR A 135 7.31 6.02 -13.92
C THR A 135 8.59 6.76 -13.53
N ASN A 136 9.71 6.08 -13.58
CA ASN A 136 11.03 6.59 -13.24
C ASN A 136 12.00 6.58 -14.45
N ASN A 137 13.23 7.06 -14.24
CA ASN A 137 14.24 7.15 -15.30
C ASN A 137 14.73 5.80 -15.82
N GLU A 138 14.52 4.70 -15.07
CA GLU A 138 14.83 3.33 -15.50
C GLU A 138 13.68 2.67 -16.27
N GLN A 139 12.60 3.42 -16.58
CA GLN A 139 11.46 3.01 -17.41
C GLN A 139 10.62 1.85 -16.83
N PHE A 140 10.51 1.77 -15.52
CA PHE A 140 9.49 1.01 -14.82
C PHE A 140 8.70 1.95 -13.91
N PHE A 141 7.68 1.47 -13.25
CA PHE A 141 6.94 2.29 -12.28
C PHE A 141 6.96 1.68 -10.89
N CYS A 142 6.89 2.55 -9.90
CA CYS A 142 6.55 2.18 -8.53
C CYS A 142 5.23 2.82 -8.13
N GLY A 143 4.57 2.22 -7.16
CA GLY A 143 3.32 2.72 -6.63
C GLY A 143 3.26 2.58 -5.11
N VAL A 144 2.47 3.45 -4.50
CA VAL A 144 2.08 3.42 -3.10
C VAL A 144 0.58 3.63 -3.01
N GLY A 145 -0.12 2.85 -2.21
CA GLY A 145 -1.56 2.92 -2.11
C GLY A 145 -2.09 3.07 -0.71
N ALA A 146 -3.16 3.87 -0.59
CA ALA A 146 -3.98 4.01 0.59
C ALA A 146 -5.22 3.13 0.49
N TYR A 147 -5.61 2.49 1.60
CA TYR A 147 -6.85 1.73 1.71
C TYR A 147 -8.03 2.65 1.99
N LYS A 148 -9.23 2.22 1.60
CA LYS A 148 -10.49 2.96 1.79
C LYS A 148 -11.36 2.34 2.86
#